data_65f44009e24c98cc35078eea30e34683
#
_entry.id   65f44009e24c98cc35078eea30e34683
#
_cell.length_a   1.000
_cell.length_b   1.000
_cell.length_c   1.000
_cell.angle_alpha   90.00
_cell.angle_beta   90.00
_cell.angle_gamma   90.00
#
_symmetry.space_group_name_H-M   'P 1'
#
loop_
_entity.id
_entity.type
_entity.pdbx_description
1 polymer ?
#
loop_
_entity_poly.entity_id
_entity_poly.type
_entity_poly.pdbx_seq_one_letter_code
_entity_poly.pdbx_strand_id
1 'polypeptide(L)'
;MHIAAVGRALPDHFVDQETLIGAFRSAWAARHHNVARIEQLHRNAMVGGRHLALPAEAYLTLDFTSANEAFVRVATEVGGRAVMAALEAFGAAPTDVDAIWFTTVTGVAAPSIDARLVNRLGFRSDIKRTPIFGLGCVAGAAGVARAADYLVGHPDALVVLLSVELCSLTLQKDDLSIPNLVATGLFGDGAAAVVLTGASRSAVGPRIAASRSVFYPDTEDVMGWQVGSSGFRIVLSSEVPDMVRRHLRDDIRAFLADHGLGVPDIAAWVAHPGGPKVLEALQEELGLPRAALQRTWDSLAAVGNLSSSSVLFVLADTLADPPPPGGWGLLIAMGPGFCSELVLLQW
;
A
#
# COMPACT_ATOMS: atom_id res chain seq x y z
N MET A 1 1.52 -7.76 -20.97
CA MET A 1 2.20 -7.03 -19.90
C MET A 1 2.41 -7.95 -18.73
N HIS A 2 3.56 -7.87 -18.05
CA HIS A 2 3.90 -8.75 -16.93
C HIS A 2 4.37 -7.94 -15.73
N ILE A 3 4.10 -8.48 -14.52
CA ILE A 3 4.75 -8.03 -13.29
C ILE A 3 6.03 -8.83 -13.16
N ALA A 4 7.17 -8.20 -13.46
CA ALA A 4 8.44 -8.90 -13.59
C ALA A 4 9.20 -9.06 -12.28
N ALA A 5 9.12 -8.08 -11.39
CA ALA A 5 9.77 -8.11 -10.08
C ALA A 5 9.13 -7.12 -9.11
N VAL A 6 9.31 -7.37 -7.82
CA VAL A 6 8.94 -6.43 -6.75
C VAL A 6 10.11 -6.30 -5.78
N GLY A 7 10.53 -5.06 -5.52
CA GLY A 7 11.49 -4.69 -4.49
C GLY A 7 10.80 -4.04 -3.30
N ARG A 8 11.25 -4.34 -2.09
CA ARG A 8 10.71 -3.78 -0.84
C ARG A 8 11.81 -3.09 -0.06
N ALA A 9 11.47 -2.03 0.66
CA ALA A 9 12.37 -1.40 1.62
C ALA A 9 11.59 -0.85 2.80
N LEU A 10 12.16 -0.98 3.97
CA LEU A 10 11.60 -0.48 5.23
C LEU A 10 12.57 0.52 5.84
N PRO A 11 12.10 1.56 6.54
CA PRO A 11 12.96 2.39 7.39
C PRO A 11 13.64 1.55 8.46
N ASP A 12 14.75 2.04 9.01
CA ASP A 12 15.62 1.25 9.87
C ASP A 12 15.11 1.13 11.34
N HIS A 13 14.15 1.98 11.74
CA HIS A 13 13.66 2.05 13.12
C HIS A 13 12.47 1.10 13.34
N PHE A 14 12.75 -0.16 13.69
CA PHE A 14 11.71 -1.11 14.06
C PHE A 14 11.30 -0.93 15.53
N VAL A 15 9.99 -0.93 15.79
CA VAL A 15 9.41 -0.89 17.13
C VAL A 15 8.31 -1.93 17.23
N ASP A 16 8.39 -2.79 18.24
CA ASP A 16 7.34 -3.77 18.52
C ASP A 16 6.06 -3.10 19.06
N GLN A 17 4.92 -3.77 18.91
CA GLN A 17 3.62 -3.22 19.23
C GLN A 17 3.45 -2.92 20.73
N GLU A 18 3.98 -3.75 21.63
CA GLU A 18 3.85 -3.54 23.08
C GLU A 18 4.67 -2.32 23.54
N THR A 19 5.85 -2.11 22.95
CA THR A 19 6.65 -0.88 23.17
C THR A 19 5.89 0.37 22.73
N LEU A 20 5.25 0.34 21.56
CA LEU A 20 4.41 1.44 21.07
C LEU A 20 3.19 1.68 21.97
N ILE A 21 2.51 0.63 22.40
CA ILE A 21 1.40 0.73 23.37
C ILE A 21 1.86 1.43 24.66
N GLY A 22 3.04 1.04 25.17
CA GLY A 22 3.64 1.67 26.35
C GLY A 22 3.93 3.16 26.16
N ALA A 23 4.48 3.54 25.01
CA ALA A 23 4.76 4.93 24.66
C ALA A 23 3.47 5.76 24.54
N PHE A 24 2.46 5.29 23.82
CA PHE A 24 1.17 5.97 23.70
C PHE A 24 0.40 6.05 25.01
N ARG A 25 0.46 4.97 25.83
CA ARG A 25 -0.09 5.02 27.18
C ARG A 25 0.53 6.15 27.99
N SER A 26 1.85 6.27 28.00
CA SER A 26 2.55 7.32 28.74
C SER A 26 2.21 8.72 28.22
N ALA A 27 2.15 8.90 26.89
CA ALA A 27 1.87 10.19 26.26
C ALA A 27 0.41 10.65 26.50
N TRP A 28 -0.54 9.73 26.57
CA TRP A 28 -1.98 10.05 26.61
C TRP A 28 -2.65 9.77 27.95
N ALA A 29 -1.96 9.15 28.91
CA ALA A 29 -2.54 8.78 30.21
C ALA A 29 -3.18 9.95 30.98
N ALA A 30 -2.60 11.14 30.89
CA ALA A 30 -3.14 12.33 31.55
C ALA A 30 -4.28 13.01 30.78
N ARG A 31 -4.51 12.61 29.52
CA ARG A 31 -5.42 13.30 28.57
C ARG A 31 -6.63 12.46 28.14
N HIS A 32 -6.53 11.13 28.26
CA HIS A 32 -7.59 10.20 27.87
C HIS A 32 -8.16 9.47 29.09
N HIS A 33 -9.47 9.51 29.27
CA HIS A 33 -10.17 8.92 30.42
C HIS A 33 -10.15 7.38 30.47
N ASN A 34 -9.83 6.72 29.35
CA ASN A 34 -9.83 5.25 29.24
C ASN A 34 -8.61 4.74 28.48
N VAL A 35 -7.48 4.64 29.15
CA VAL A 35 -6.20 4.15 28.60
C VAL A 35 -6.29 2.67 28.20
N ALA A 36 -7.01 1.85 28.95
CA ALA A 36 -7.21 0.43 28.62
C ALA A 36 -7.88 0.23 27.26
N ARG A 37 -8.76 1.16 26.86
CA ARG A 37 -9.36 1.12 25.52
C ARG A 37 -8.33 1.40 24.41
N ILE A 38 -7.38 2.29 24.64
CA ILE A 38 -6.30 2.56 23.68
C ILE A 38 -5.47 1.29 23.48
N GLU A 39 -5.04 0.67 24.56
CA GLU A 39 -4.30 -0.59 24.51
C GLU A 39 -5.08 -1.68 23.76
N GLN A 40 -6.37 -1.81 24.05
CA GLN A 40 -7.22 -2.80 23.37
C GLN A 40 -7.35 -2.53 21.86
N LEU A 41 -7.49 -1.26 21.45
CA LEU A 41 -7.56 -0.88 20.03
C LEU A 41 -6.26 -1.26 19.31
N HIS A 42 -5.10 -1.01 19.93
CA HIS A 42 -3.81 -1.35 19.35
C HIS A 42 -3.59 -2.87 19.26
N ARG A 43 -3.95 -3.64 20.30
CA ARG A 43 -3.86 -5.12 20.25
C ARG A 43 -4.81 -5.72 19.22
N ASN A 44 -6.01 -5.14 19.07
CA ASN A 44 -7.00 -5.57 18.08
C ASN A 44 -6.56 -5.28 16.63
N ALA A 45 -5.56 -4.42 16.40
CA ALA A 45 -4.98 -4.19 15.08
C ALA A 45 -4.20 -5.42 14.55
N MET A 46 -3.85 -6.37 15.42
CA MET A 46 -3.11 -7.61 15.11
C MET A 46 -1.75 -7.35 14.43
N VAL A 47 -1.14 -6.22 14.72
CA VAL A 47 0.20 -5.83 14.27
C VAL A 47 1.20 -6.22 15.34
N GLY A 48 2.25 -6.96 14.99
CA GLY A 48 3.30 -7.37 15.92
C GLY A 48 4.35 -6.29 16.15
N GLY A 49 4.58 -5.47 15.14
CA GLY A 49 5.51 -4.34 15.15
C GLY A 49 5.50 -3.62 13.82
N ARG A 50 6.24 -2.54 13.75
CA ARG A 50 6.34 -1.75 12.52
C ARG A 50 7.63 -0.98 12.45
N HIS A 51 7.97 -0.56 11.23
CA HIS A 51 9.07 0.36 10.98
C HIS A 51 8.55 1.80 11.03
N LEU A 52 9.38 2.71 11.54
CA LEU A 52 9.12 4.14 11.64
C LEU A 52 10.16 4.91 10.84
N ALA A 53 9.76 6.01 10.21
CA ALA A 53 10.63 6.89 9.43
C ALA A 53 11.74 7.52 10.28
N LEU A 54 11.48 7.74 11.55
CA LEU A 54 12.39 8.37 12.51
C LEU A 54 12.46 7.55 13.81
N PRO A 55 13.49 7.78 14.66
CA PRO A 55 13.49 7.27 16.02
C PRO A 55 12.26 7.74 16.79
N ALA A 56 11.73 6.91 17.70
CA ALA A 56 10.47 7.18 18.39
C ALA A 56 10.45 8.54 19.14
N GLU A 57 11.57 8.95 19.69
CA GLU A 57 11.72 10.19 20.44
C GLU A 57 11.51 11.44 19.56
N ALA A 58 11.82 11.34 18.28
CA ALA A 58 11.69 12.47 17.35
C ALA A 58 10.24 12.93 17.18
N TYR A 59 9.29 12.00 17.30
CA TYR A 59 7.86 12.30 17.11
C TYR A 59 7.27 13.23 18.15
N LEU A 60 7.89 13.36 19.33
CA LEU A 60 7.42 14.24 20.40
C LEU A 60 7.46 15.72 20.00
N THR A 61 8.39 16.11 19.14
CA THR A 61 8.64 17.51 18.76
C THR A 61 8.25 17.85 17.32
N LEU A 62 7.84 16.85 16.52
CA LEU A 62 7.45 17.09 15.12
C LEU A 62 6.23 18.03 15.02
N ASP A 63 6.35 18.97 14.10
CA ASP A 63 5.25 19.70 13.49
C ASP A 63 5.08 19.25 12.03
N PHE A 64 4.10 19.84 11.32
CA PHE A 64 3.85 19.47 9.92
C PHE A 64 5.04 19.74 9.01
N THR A 65 5.73 20.86 9.22
CA THR A 65 6.89 21.26 8.40
C THR A 65 8.02 20.23 8.54
N SER A 66 8.44 19.97 9.77
CA SER A 66 9.54 19.03 10.08
C SER A 66 9.17 17.59 9.73
N ALA A 67 7.91 17.19 9.89
CA ALA A 67 7.41 15.88 9.45
C ALA A 67 7.49 15.74 7.93
N ASN A 68 7.08 16.76 7.17
CA ASN A 68 7.14 16.72 5.71
C ASN A 68 8.59 16.84 5.18
N GLU A 69 9.48 17.56 5.84
CA GLU A 69 10.92 17.54 5.52
C GLU A 69 11.52 16.16 5.74
N ALA A 70 11.16 15.49 6.84
CA ALA A 70 11.54 14.12 7.11
C ALA A 70 10.98 13.17 6.04
N PHE A 71 9.71 13.35 5.62
CA PHE A 71 9.12 12.60 4.52
C PHE A 71 9.97 12.71 3.25
N VAL A 72 10.30 13.91 2.80
CA VAL A 72 11.08 14.11 1.58
C VAL A 72 12.43 13.39 1.65
N ARG A 73 13.11 13.46 2.77
CA ARG A 73 14.41 12.83 2.98
C ARG A 73 14.29 11.31 3.01
N VAL A 74 13.44 10.77 3.89
CA VAL A 74 13.32 9.33 4.13
C VAL A 74 12.65 8.63 2.94
N ALA A 75 11.61 9.23 2.33
CA ALA A 75 10.95 8.67 1.15
C ALA A 75 11.92 8.57 -0.05
N THR A 76 12.82 9.55 -0.22
CA THR A 76 13.85 9.47 -1.27
C THR A 76 14.83 8.32 -1.00
N GLU A 77 15.18 8.09 0.27
CA GLU A 77 16.11 7.03 0.65
C GLU A 77 15.46 5.63 0.51
N VAL A 78 14.35 5.41 1.20
CA VAL A 78 13.66 4.11 1.24
C VAL A 78 13.07 3.76 -0.12
N GLY A 79 12.50 4.76 -0.83
CA GLY A 79 12.03 4.59 -2.20
C GLY A 79 13.15 4.21 -3.17
N GLY A 80 14.32 4.85 -3.03
CA GLY A 80 15.51 4.48 -3.82
C GLY A 80 15.96 3.04 -3.57
N ARG A 81 15.98 2.60 -2.32
CA ARG A 81 16.29 1.19 -1.96
C ARG A 81 15.30 0.21 -2.59
N ALA A 82 14.00 0.52 -2.51
CA ALA A 82 12.96 -0.33 -3.10
C ALA A 82 13.09 -0.44 -4.63
N VAL A 83 13.34 0.69 -5.32
CA VAL A 83 13.55 0.71 -6.78
C VAL A 83 14.77 -0.12 -7.15
N MET A 84 15.91 0.07 -6.49
CA MET A 84 17.13 -0.68 -6.80
C MET A 84 16.93 -2.18 -6.55
N ALA A 85 16.29 -2.57 -5.45
CA ALA A 85 15.96 -3.97 -5.18
C ALA A 85 15.08 -4.60 -6.26
N ALA A 86 14.08 -3.86 -6.78
CA ALA A 86 13.22 -4.35 -7.85
C ALA A 86 13.97 -4.50 -9.18
N LEU A 87 14.81 -3.53 -9.53
CA LEU A 87 15.63 -3.56 -10.75
C LEU A 87 16.68 -4.67 -10.70
N GLU A 88 17.36 -4.84 -9.56
CA GLU A 88 18.33 -5.91 -9.36
C GLU A 88 17.67 -7.29 -9.48
N ALA A 89 16.49 -7.49 -8.87
CA ALA A 89 15.75 -8.74 -8.96
C ALA A 89 15.30 -9.07 -10.40
N PHE A 90 15.08 -8.05 -11.23
CA PHE A 90 14.76 -8.24 -12.64
C PHE A 90 16.03 -8.34 -13.53
N GLY A 91 17.16 -7.84 -13.07
CA GLY A 91 18.40 -7.77 -13.86
C GLY A 91 18.48 -6.57 -14.80
N ALA A 92 17.86 -5.43 -14.43
CA ALA A 92 17.88 -4.18 -15.20
C ALA A 92 18.64 -3.06 -14.47
N ALA A 93 19.19 -2.13 -15.25
CA ALA A 93 19.76 -0.90 -14.73
C ALA A 93 18.73 0.25 -14.72
N PRO A 94 18.91 1.29 -13.90
CA PRO A 94 18.06 2.49 -13.94
C PRO A 94 17.95 3.11 -15.35
N THR A 95 18.99 3.01 -16.15
CA THR A 95 18.99 3.50 -17.55
C THR A 95 18.10 2.70 -18.50
N ASP A 96 17.60 1.52 -18.10
CA ASP A 96 16.69 0.71 -18.91
C ASP A 96 15.24 1.09 -18.70
N VAL A 97 14.94 1.93 -17.69
CA VAL A 97 13.57 2.31 -17.32
C VAL A 97 13.06 3.43 -18.22
N ASP A 98 11.93 3.19 -18.86
CA ASP A 98 11.29 4.14 -19.78
C ASP A 98 10.32 5.08 -19.04
N ALA A 99 9.69 4.60 -17.97
CA ALA A 99 8.76 5.41 -17.21
C ALA A 99 8.70 5.00 -15.72
N ILE A 100 8.44 5.99 -14.85
CA ILE A 100 8.23 5.79 -13.43
C ILE A 100 6.90 6.40 -13.00
N TRP A 101 6.06 5.59 -12.35
CA TRP A 101 4.89 6.01 -11.59
C TRP A 101 5.27 6.08 -10.12
N PHE A 102 4.95 7.18 -9.48
CA PHE A 102 5.21 7.34 -8.05
C PHE A 102 3.91 7.63 -7.32
N THR A 103 3.61 6.89 -6.26
CA THR A 103 2.42 7.11 -5.43
C THR A 103 2.76 7.28 -3.96
N THR A 104 2.05 8.20 -3.32
CA THR A 104 2.06 8.44 -1.87
C THR A 104 0.83 9.23 -1.45
N VAL A 105 0.44 9.15 -0.18
CA VAL A 105 -0.54 10.04 0.48
C VAL A 105 -0.06 10.53 1.84
N THR A 106 1.18 10.25 2.21
CA THR A 106 1.72 10.54 3.56
C THR A 106 2.69 11.70 3.62
N GLY A 107 2.87 12.40 2.49
CA GLY A 107 3.67 13.62 2.41
C GLY A 107 3.58 14.27 1.05
N VAL A 108 4.03 15.51 0.95
CA VAL A 108 4.00 16.32 -0.28
C VAL A 108 5.38 16.83 -0.63
N ALA A 109 5.71 16.81 -1.93
CA ALA A 109 6.96 17.33 -2.43
C ALA A 109 6.81 17.88 -3.86
N ALA A 110 7.40 19.04 -4.12
CA ALA A 110 7.61 19.58 -5.45
C ALA A 110 9.06 20.10 -5.53
N PRO A 111 9.94 19.48 -6.33
CA PRO A 111 9.77 18.26 -7.15
C PRO A 111 9.42 17.03 -6.32
N SER A 112 8.60 16.14 -6.90
CA SER A 112 8.18 14.87 -6.30
C SER A 112 9.35 13.89 -6.08
N ILE A 113 9.14 12.84 -5.32
CA ILE A 113 10.21 11.88 -4.95
C ILE A 113 10.83 11.20 -6.18
N ASP A 114 9.99 10.82 -7.17
CA ASP A 114 10.46 10.26 -8.45
C ASP A 114 11.48 11.19 -9.14
N ALA A 115 11.24 12.52 -9.15
CA ALA A 115 12.19 13.47 -9.72
C ALA A 115 13.55 13.48 -9.01
N ARG A 116 13.53 13.33 -7.69
CA ARG A 116 14.75 13.25 -6.88
C ARG A 116 15.52 11.96 -7.16
N LEU A 117 14.78 10.85 -7.38
CA LEU A 117 15.35 9.56 -7.72
C LEU A 117 15.97 9.53 -9.11
N VAL A 118 15.43 10.28 -10.09
CA VAL A 118 16.05 10.39 -11.43
C VAL A 118 17.51 10.78 -11.31
N ASN A 119 17.83 11.81 -10.53
CA ASN A 119 19.21 12.25 -10.33
C ASN A 119 20.02 11.28 -9.47
N ARG A 120 19.41 10.78 -8.40
CA ARG A 120 20.11 9.95 -7.38
C ARG A 120 20.51 8.58 -7.91
N LEU A 121 19.67 7.96 -8.73
CA LEU A 121 19.84 6.60 -9.24
C LEU A 121 20.40 6.55 -10.67
N GLY A 122 20.51 7.70 -11.34
CA GLY A 122 21.03 7.78 -12.70
C GLY A 122 20.06 7.25 -13.75
N PHE A 123 18.77 7.50 -13.61
CA PHE A 123 17.81 7.25 -14.70
C PHE A 123 18.12 8.11 -15.92
N ARG A 124 17.64 7.70 -17.10
CA ARG A 124 17.73 8.50 -18.33
C ARG A 124 17.05 9.85 -18.16
N SER A 125 17.55 10.86 -18.83
CA SER A 125 16.98 12.22 -18.78
C SER A 125 15.60 12.34 -19.50
N ASP A 126 15.28 11.40 -20.38
CA ASP A 126 14.02 11.33 -21.14
C ASP A 126 12.97 10.40 -20.49
N ILE A 127 13.24 9.89 -19.27
CA ILE A 127 12.29 9.08 -18.52
C ILE A 127 10.96 9.82 -18.30
N LYS A 128 9.85 9.15 -18.57
CA LYS A 128 8.52 9.68 -18.29
C LYS A 128 8.18 9.50 -16.82
N ARG A 129 7.61 10.54 -16.20
CA ARG A 129 7.27 10.55 -14.77
C ARG A 129 5.80 10.84 -14.56
N THR A 130 5.16 10.08 -13.68
CA THR A 130 3.75 10.25 -13.32
C THR A 130 3.61 10.18 -11.79
N PRO A 131 3.71 11.30 -11.07
CA PRO A 131 3.38 11.33 -9.65
C PRO A 131 1.87 11.26 -9.45
N ILE A 132 1.43 10.39 -8.52
CA ILE A 132 0.04 10.14 -8.16
C ILE A 132 -0.15 10.48 -6.70
N PHE A 133 -1.10 11.36 -6.39
CA PHE A 133 -1.48 11.70 -5.03
C PHE A 133 -3.00 11.62 -4.88
N GLY A 134 -3.49 11.17 -3.71
CA GLY A 134 -4.92 11.20 -3.38
C GLY A 134 -5.65 9.86 -3.53
N LEU A 135 -5.03 8.81 -4.09
CA LEU A 135 -5.65 7.48 -4.19
C LEU A 135 -5.55 6.66 -2.89
N GLY A 136 -4.64 7.01 -1.97
CA GLY A 136 -4.48 6.30 -0.70
C GLY A 136 -4.18 4.81 -0.88
N CYS A 137 -4.77 3.98 -0.03
CA CYS A 137 -4.50 2.54 0.01
C CYS A 137 -4.76 1.80 -1.30
N VAL A 138 -5.64 2.30 -2.18
CA VAL A 138 -5.92 1.68 -3.48
C VAL A 138 -4.78 1.89 -4.48
N ALA A 139 -3.89 2.86 -4.25
CA ALA A 139 -2.92 3.32 -5.25
C ALA A 139 -1.88 2.26 -5.65
N GLY A 140 -1.59 1.28 -4.80
CA GLY A 140 -0.72 0.17 -5.18
C GLY A 140 -1.32 -0.67 -6.31
N ALA A 141 -2.58 -1.06 -6.19
CA ALA A 141 -3.30 -1.79 -7.22
C ALA A 141 -3.59 -0.91 -8.46
N ALA A 142 -4.09 0.31 -8.23
CA ALA A 142 -4.38 1.25 -9.30
C ALA A 142 -3.12 1.62 -10.11
N GLY A 143 -1.99 1.78 -9.45
CA GLY A 143 -0.72 2.03 -10.11
C GLY A 143 -0.29 0.87 -11.02
N VAL A 144 -0.48 -0.38 -10.59
CA VAL A 144 -0.24 -1.56 -11.43
C VAL A 144 -1.16 -1.55 -12.66
N ALA A 145 -2.47 -1.29 -12.46
CA ALA A 145 -3.43 -1.22 -13.56
C ALA A 145 -3.09 -0.10 -14.56
N ARG A 146 -2.80 1.12 -14.09
CA ARG A 146 -2.45 2.27 -14.96
C ARG A 146 -1.12 2.08 -15.68
N ALA A 147 -0.13 1.45 -15.03
CA ALA A 147 1.11 1.07 -15.71
C ALA A 147 0.86 0.03 -16.81
N ALA A 148 -0.04 -0.93 -16.58
CA ALA A 148 -0.45 -1.89 -17.60
C ALA A 148 -1.15 -1.21 -18.78
N ASP A 149 -2.06 -0.26 -18.53
CA ASP A 149 -2.73 0.54 -19.58
C ASP A 149 -1.70 1.29 -20.45
N TYR A 150 -0.68 1.89 -19.82
CA TYR A 150 0.41 2.55 -20.56
C TYR A 150 1.18 1.56 -21.45
N LEU A 151 1.48 0.37 -20.92
CA LEU A 151 2.25 -0.65 -21.63
C LEU A 151 1.52 -1.26 -22.84
N VAL A 152 0.19 -1.10 -22.94
CA VAL A 152 -0.57 -1.46 -24.15
C VAL A 152 -0.07 -0.64 -25.35
N GLY A 153 0.14 0.65 -25.18
CA GLY A 153 0.67 1.54 -26.22
C GLY A 153 2.19 1.55 -26.36
N HIS A 154 2.91 0.92 -25.41
CA HIS A 154 4.37 0.91 -25.33
C HIS A 154 4.88 -0.51 -25.05
N PRO A 155 4.72 -1.46 -25.99
CA PRO A 155 4.97 -2.89 -25.74
C PRO A 155 6.44 -3.24 -25.45
N ASP A 156 7.38 -2.37 -25.80
CA ASP A 156 8.81 -2.55 -25.54
C ASP A 156 9.27 -1.87 -24.24
N ALA A 157 8.39 -1.12 -23.56
CA ALA A 157 8.77 -0.32 -22.41
C ALA A 157 8.96 -1.14 -21.13
N LEU A 158 9.83 -0.64 -20.26
CA LEU A 158 9.99 -1.05 -18.87
C LEU A 158 9.50 0.08 -17.96
N VAL A 159 8.54 -0.23 -17.12
CA VAL A 159 7.92 0.72 -16.19
C VAL A 159 8.25 0.32 -14.76
N VAL A 160 8.57 1.30 -13.92
CA VAL A 160 8.64 1.13 -12.47
C VAL A 160 7.47 1.86 -11.83
N LEU A 161 6.65 1.12 -11.07
CA LEU A 161 5.72 1.70 -10.10
C LEU A 161 6.42 1.75 -8.74
N LEU A 162 6.57 2.93 -8.17
CA LEU A 162 7.08 3.14 -6.82
C LEU A 162 5.97 3.64 -5.91
N SER A 163 5.73 2.93 -4.83
CA SER A 163 4.88 3.36 -3.71
C SER A 163 5.74 3.61 -2.48
N VAL A 164 5.61 4.79 -1.84
CA VAL A 164 6.27 5.09 -0.57
C VAL A 164 5.28 5.69 0.39
N GLU A 165 5.11 5.04 1.54
CA GLU A 165 4.23 5.53 2.59
C GLU A 165 4.97 5.59 3.92
N LEU A 166 4.98 6.76 4.51
CA LEU A 166 5.56 7.03 5.82
C LEU A 166 4.47 7.52 6.76
N CYS A 167 3.55 6.60 7.09
CA CYS A 167 2.33 6.90 7.84
C CYS A 167 2.63 7.44 9.25
N SER A 168 3.76 7.05 9.84
CA SER A 168 4.17 7.55 11.15
C SER A 168 4.34 9.08 11.17
N LEU A 169 4.73 9.67 10.05
CA LEU A 169 4.91 11.13 9.93
C LEU A 169 3.60 11.91 9.85
N THR A 170 2.45 11.21 9.71
CA THR A 170 1.12 11.84 9.77
C THR A 170 0.52 11.85 11.18
N LEU A 171 1.27 11.43 12.19
CA LEU A 171 0.83 11.32 13.58
C LEU A 171 0.24 12.65 14.08
N GLN A 172 -1.02 12.61 14.54
CA GLN A 172 -1.68 13.73 15.20
C GLN A 172 -1.64 13.51 16.72
N LYS A 173 -0.56 13.96 17.37
CA LYS A 173 -0.31 13.73 18.81
C LYS A 173 -1.36 14.34 19.74
N ASP A 174 -2.09 15.33 19.27
CA ASP A 174 -3.13 16.03 20.02
C ASP A 174 -4.56 15.58 19.71
N ASP A 175 -4.73 14.67 18.74
CA ASP A 175 -6.02 14.09 18.37
C ASP A 175 -6.25 12.76 19.10
N LEU A 176 -7.21 12.76 20.03
CA LEU A 176 -7.63 11.57 20.79
C LEU A 176 -8.89 10.90 20.22
N SER A 177 -9.26 11.23 18.99
CA SER A 177 -10.38 10.60 18.31
C SER A 177 -10.11 9.10 18.05
N ILE A 178 -11.16 8.29 18.01
CA ILE A 178 -11.05 6.86 17.75
C ILE A 178 -10.35 6.57 16.41
N PRO A 179 -10.65 7.27 15.29
CA PRO A 179 -9.91 7.09 14.05
C PRO A 179 -8.39 7.25 14.20
N ASN A 180 -7.95 8.32 14.87
CA ASN A 180 -6.52 8.55 15.10
C ASN A 180 -5.90 7.49 16.01
N LEU A 181 -6.58 7.10 17.10
CA LEU A 181 -6.12 6.04 18.00
C LEU A 181 -6.00 4.68 17.28
N VAL A 182 -6.93 4.34 16.40
CA VAL A 182 -6.84 3.12 15.57
C VAL A 182 -5.68 3.23 14.60
N ALA A 183 -5.53 4.37 13.92
CA ALA A 183 -4.46 4.60 12.95
C ALA A 183 -3.07 4.44 13.57
N THR A 184 -2.86 4.99 14.79
CA THR A 184 -1.58 4.85 15.49
C THR A 184 -1.27 3.41 15.92
N GLY A 185 -2.26 2.53 16.01
CA GLY A 185 -2.09 1.10 16.27
C GLY A 185 -1.90 0.24 15.01
N LEU A 186 -2.32 0.74 13.85
CA LEU A 186 -2.45 -0.04 12.62
C LEU A 186 -1.40 0.28 11.56
N PHE A 187 -1.13 1.57 11.30
CA PHE A 187 -0.31 1.99 10.16
C PHE A 187 1.20 1.96 10.47
N GLY A 188 2.00 1.54 9.49
CA GLY A 188 3.46 1.53 9.51
C GLY A 188 4.05 2.23 8.28
N ASP A 189 5.38 2.22 8.17
CA ASP A 189 6.14 2.90 7.13
C ASP A 189 6.86 1.90 6.23
N GLY A 190 6.86 2.15 4.92
CA GLY A 190 7.57 1.32 3.96
C GLY A 190 7.46 1.82 2.53
N ALA A 191 8.26 1.20 1.67
CA ALA A 191 8.24 1.41 0.24
C ALA A 191 8.25 0.09 -0.52
N ALA A 192 7.56 0.06 -1.65
CA ALA A 192 7.62 -1.03 -2.61
C ALA A 192 7.74 -0.49 -4.03
N ALA A 193 8.56 -1.13 -4.85
CA ALA A 193 8.66 -0.84 -6.27
C ALA A 193 8.33 -2.10 -7.08
N VAL A 194 7.54 -1.93 -8.13
CA VAL A 194 7.15 -3.00 -9.05
C VAL A 194 7.74 -2.70 -10.42
N VAL A 195 8.47 -3.67 -10.98
CA VAL A 195 8.91 -3.63 -12.37
C VAL A 195 7.84 -4.28 -13.23
N LEU A 196 7.33 -3.53 -14.20
CA LEU A 196 6.36 -3.99 -15.18
C LEU A 196 6.96 -3.93 -16.58
N THR A 197 6.71 -4.95 -17.39
CA THR A 197 7.22 -5.05 -18.74
C THR A 197 6.09 -5.09 -19.77
N GLY A 198 6.32 -4.45 -20.93
CA GLY A 198 5.45 -4.55 -22.08
C GLY A 198 5.49 -5.94 -22.73
N ALA A 199 4.55 -6.19 -23.63
CA ALA A 199 4.32 -7.51 -24.23
C ALA A 199 5.47 -8.01 -25.11
N SER A 200 6.31 -7.10 -25.65
CA SER A 200 7.47 -7.44 -26.51
C SER A 200 8.72 -7.79 -25.69
N ARG A 201 8.74 -7.54 -24.37
CA ARG A 201 9.83 -7.96 -23.49
C ARG A 201 9.64 -9.40 -23.04
N SER A 202 10.73 -10.02 -22.58
CA SER A 202 10.68 -11.37 -22.00
C SER A 202 9.63 -11.45 -20.89
N ALA A 203 8.73 -12.42 -21.00
CA ALA A 203 7.69 -12.67 -20.03
C ALA A 203 8.29 -13.34 -18.78
N VAL A 204 8.40 -12.58 -17.70
CA VAL A 204 8.79 -13.08 -16.36
C VAL A 204 7.68 -12.70 -15.40
N GLY A 205 7.27 -13.63 -14.54
CA GLY A 205 6.20 -13.41 -13.59
C GLY A 205 4.78 -13.37 -14.22
N PRO A 206 3.75 -13.07 -13.43
CA PRO A 206 2.36 -13.15 -13.87
C PRO A 206 2.03 -12.11 -14.93
N ARG A 207 1.24 -12.53 -15.90
CA ARG A 207 0.61 -11.65 -16.88
C ARG A 207 -0.54 -10.89 -16.24
N ILE A 208 -0.61 -9.59 -16.46
CA ILE A 208 -1.80 -8.79 -16.16
C ILE A 208 -2.81 -9.07 -17.25
N ALA A 209 -3.89 -9.78 -16.90
CA ALA A 209 -4.92 -10.21 -17.85
C ALA A 209 -5.99 -9.13 -18.05
N ALA A 210 -6.42 -8.48 -16.98
CA ALA A 210 -7.42 -7.43 -16.96
C ALA A 210 -7.34 -6.60 -15.67
N SER A 211 -8.00 -5.44 -15.67
CA SER A 211 -8.23 -4.64 -14.47
C SER A 211 -9.62 -4.02 -14.46
N ARG A 212 -10.11 -3.67 -13.28
CA ARG A 212 -11.37 -2.96 -13.09
C ARG A 212 -11.27 -2.01 -11.92
N SER A 213 -11.65 -0.75 -12.13
CA SER A 213 -11.87 0.24 -11.09
C SER A 213 -13.38 0.33 -10.80
N VAL A 214 -13.75 0.38 -9.53
CA VAL A 214 -15.13 0.64 -9.10
C VAL A 214 -15.11 1.81 -8.13
N PHE A 215 -15.90 2.84 -8.41
CA PHE A 215 -16.10 3.99 -7.53
C PHE A 215 -17.50 3.92 -6.92
N TYR A 216 -17.60 4.17 -5.62
CA TYR A 216 -18.87 4.16 -4.89
C TYR A 216 -19.29 5.60 -4.62
N PRO A 217 -20.37 6.09 -5.25
CA PRO A 217 -20.83 7.46 -5.08
C PRO A 217 -21.20 7.81 -3.64
N ASP A 218 -21.03 9.08 -3.28
CA ASP A 218 -21.44 9.65 -1.97
C ASP A 218 -20.76 8.98 -0.76
N THR A 219 -19.44 8.66 -0.89
CA THR A 219 -18.66 7.94 0.13
C THR A 219 -17.32 8.61 0.50
N GLU A 220 -17.17 9.92 0.21
CA GLU A 220 -15.94 10.68 0.47
C GLU A 220 -15.58 10.70 1.96
N ASP A 221 -16.57 10.62 2.85
CA ASP A 221 -16.40 10.65 4.31
C ASP A 221 -16.01 9.29 4.91
N VAL A 222 -15.95 8.21 4.10
CA VAL A 222 -15.64 6.86 4.59
C VAL A 222 -14.15 6.72 4.95
N MET A 223 -13.28 7.25 4.11
CA MET A 223 -11.81 7.14 4.30
C MET A 223 -11.09 8.28 3.58
N GLY A 224 -10.04 8.82 4.19
CA GLY A 224 -9.21 9.84 3.56
C GLY A 224 -8.41 10.66 4.53
N TRP A 225 -8.01 11.84 4.08
CA TRP A 225 -7.31 12.85 4.85
C TRP A 225 -8.05 14.19 4.84
N GLN A 226 -8.10 14.83 5.99
CA GLN A 226 -8.34 16.26 6.10
C GLN A 226 -6.98 16.94 6.29
N VAL A 227 -6.56 17.76 5.32
CA VAL A 227 -5.29 18.48 5.39
C VAL A 227 -5.52 19.85 6.04
N GLY A 228 -4.81 20.12 7.13
CA GLY A 228 -4.91 21.35 7.90
C GLY A 228 -3.55 21.86 8.34
N SER A 229 -3.53 22.83 9.23
CA SER A 229 -2.29 23.41 9.77
C SER A 229 -1.43 22.41 10.54
N SER A 230 -2.03 21.37 11.13
CA SER A 230 -1.32 20.27 11.81
C SER A 230 -0.91 19.12 10.86
N GLY A 231 -1.16 19.25 9.56
CA GLY A 231 -0.86 18.22 8.56
C GLY A 231 -2.06 17.35 8.21
N PHE A 232 -1.81 16.07 8.00
CA PHE A 232 -2.78 15.07 7.55
C PHE A 232 -3.55 14.49 8.74
N ARG A 233 -4.82 14.83 8.89
CA ARG A 233 -5.73 14.23 9.88
C ARG A 233 -6.51 13.11 9.22
N ILE A 234 -6.48 11.94 9.82
CA ILE A 234 -7.15 10.76 9.27
C ILE A 234 -8.67 10.90 9.33
N VAL A 235 -9.33 10.57 8.21
CA VAL A 235 -10.73 10.23 8.12
C VAL A 235 -10.80 8.72 7.98
N LEU A 236 -11.39 8.02 8.96
CA LEU A 236 -11.54 6.58 8.96
C LEU A 236 -12.85 6.22 9.66
N SER A 237 -13.87 5.98 8.87
CA SER A 237 -15.18 5.56 9.36
C SER A 237 -15.16 4.11 9.86
N SER A 238 -15.97 3.83 10.86
CA SER A 238 -16.25 2.45 11.27
C SER A 238 -17.01 1.65 10.21
N GLU A 239 -17.52 2.31 9.16
CA GLU A 239 -18.25 1.70 8.05
C GLU A 239 -17.36 1.03 6.98
N VAL A 240 -16.04 1.20 7.02
CA VAL A 240 -15.14 0.59 6.03
C VAL A 240 -15.37 -0.92 5.85
N PRO A 241 -15.49 -1.76 6.91
CA PRO A 241 -15.84 -3.18 6.73
C PRO A 241 -17.24 -3.39 6.12
N ASP A 242 -18.18 -2.50 6.38
CA ASP A 242 -19.53 -2.60 5.82
C ASP A 242 -19.56 -2.24 4.33
N MET A 243 -18.69 -1.34 3.87
CA MET A 243 -18.46 -1.10 2.44
C MET A 243 -17.98 -2.37 1.72
N VAL A 244 -17.06 -3.11 2.34
CA VAL A 244 -16.62 -4.42 1.84
C VAL A 244 -17.81 -5.38 1.71
N ARG A 245 -18.61 -5.52 2.78
CA ARG A 245 -19.76 -6.43 2.81
C ARG A 245 -20.83 -6.07 1.78
N ARG A 246 -21.09 -4.77 1.58
CA ARG A 246 -22.12 -4.31 0.65
C ARG A 246 -21.76 -4.47 -0.82
N HIS A 247 -20.48 -4.32 -1.17
CA HIS A 247 -20.11 -4.10 -2.57
C HIS A 247 -19.14 -5.12 -3.12
N LEU A 248 -18.07 -5.44 -2.37
CA LEU A 248 -16.89 -6.08 -2.94
C LEU A 248 -17.15 -7.51 -3.47
N ARG A 249 -18.07 -8.26 -2.83
CA ARG A 249 -18.45 -9.60 -3.31
C ARG A 249 -19.02 -9.56 -4.73
N ASP A 250 -19.95 -8.65 -4.96
CA ASP A 250 -20.66 -8.60 -6.23
C ASP A 250 -19.75 -8.02 -7.33
N ASP A 251 -18.91 -7.03 -6.99
CA ASP A 251 -17.91 -6.47 -7.91
C ASP A 251 -16.89 -7.51 -8.35
N ILE A 252 -16.36 -8.31 -7.40
CA ILE A 252 -15.40 -9.38 -7.70
C ILE A 252 -16.06 -10.46 -8.57
N ARG A 253 -17.25 -10.92 -8.21
CA ARG A 253 -17.97 -11.94 -8.97
C ARG A 253 -18.29 -11.48 -10.39
N ALA A 254 -18.77 -10.26 -10.55
CA ALA A 254 -19.04 -9.69 -11.86
C ALA A 254 -17.75 -9.55 -12.69
N PHE A 255 -16.65 -9.08 -12.08
CA PHE A 255 -15.38 -8.97 -12.76
C PHE A 255 -14.83 -10.32 -13.21
N LEU A 256 -14.86 -11.33 -12.35
CA LEU A 256 -14.41 -12.67 -12.69
C LEU A 256 -15.29 -13.32 -13.77
N ALA A 257 -16.62 -13.15 -13.68
CA ALA A 257 -17.57 -13.70 -14.66
C ALA A 257 -17.34 -13.15 -16.08
N ASP A 258 -16.95 -11.87 -16.23
CA ASP A 258 -16.60 -11.29 -17.54
C ASP A 258 -15.39 -11.97 -18.19
N HIS A 259 -14.61 -12.71 -17.40
CA HIS A 259 -13.45 -13.48 -17.88
C HIS A 259 -13.70 -15.00 -17.85
N GLY A 260 -14.94 -15.44 -17.63
CA GLY A 260 -15.30 -16.85 -17.55
C GLY A 260 -14.81 -17.57 -16.30
N LEU A 261 -14.54 -16.80 -15.21
CA LEU A 261 -14.00 -17.31 -13.97
C LEU A 261 -14.99 -17.13 -12.81
N GLY A 262 -14.77 -17.87 -11.75
CA GLY A 262 -15.42 -17.70 -10.46
C GLY A 262 -14.41 -17.62 -9.31
N VAL A 263 -14.89 -17.33 -8.11
CA VAL A 263 -14.07 -17.27 -6.89
C VAL A 263 -13.20 -18.54 -6.68
N PRO A 264 -13.71 -19.78 -6.94
CA PRO A 264 -12.92 -21.00 -6.79
C PRO A 264 -11.75 -21.14 -7.77
N ASP A 265 -11.74 -20.39 -8.89
CA ASP A 265 -10.67 -20.46 -9.89
C ASP A 265 -9.46 -19.60 -9.48
N ILE A 266 -9.59 -18.78 -8.44
CA ILE A 266 -8.52 -17.90 -7.98
C ILE A 266 -7.62 -18.64 -7.00
N ALA A 267 -6.44 -19.00 -7.46
CA ALA A 267 -5.41 -19.72 -6.69
C ALA A 267 -4.59 -18.78 -5.78
N ALA A 268 -4.45 -17.49 -6.13
CA ALA A 268 -3.71 -16.51 -5.34
C ALA A 268 -4.51 -15.23 -5.09
N TRP A 269 -4.72 -14.90 -3.82
CA TRP A 269 -5.39 -13.68 -3.37
C TRP A 269 -4.35 -12.69 -2.86
N VAL A 270 -4.10 -11.63 -3.61
CA VAL A 270 -3.19 -10.54 -3.26
C VAL A 270 -4.04 -9.38 -2.75
N ALA A 271 -4.47 -9.47 -1.50
CA ALA A 271 -5.39 -8.48 -0.92
C ALA A 271 -4.63 -7.44 -0.09
N HIS A 272 -5.07 -6.17 -0.17
CA HIS A 272 -4.55 -5.11 0.69
C HIS A 272 -4.87 -5.39 2.16
N PRO A 273 -3.89 -5.38 3.09
CA PRO A 273 -4.10 -5.62 4.52
C PRO A 273 -4.66 -4.37 5.22
N GLY A 274 -5.90 -4.00 4.89
CA GLY A 274 -6.57 -2.80 5.41
C GLY A 274 -6.80 -2.79 6.92
N GLY A 275 -6.76 -3.97 7.55
CA GLY A 275 -6.95 -4.22 8.97
C GLY A 275 -7.79 -5.47 9.20
N PRO A 276 -7.79 -6.03 10.44
CA PRO A 276 -8.42 -7.33 10.72
C PRO A 276 -9.89 -7.40 10.29
N LYS A 277 -10.70 -6.42 10.65
CA LYS A 277 -12.14 -6.41 10.30
C LYS A 277 -12.41 -6.35 8.79
N VAL A 278 -11.52 -5.70 8.03
CA VAL A 278 -11.61 -5.64 6.57
C VAL A 278 -11.31 -7.01 5.96
N LEU A 279 -10.27 -7.69 6.48
CA LEU A 279 -9.90 -9.02 6.02
C LEU A 279 -10.94 -10.08 6.38
N GLU A 280 -11.49 -9.99 7.59
CA GLU A 280 -12.61 -10.85 8.03
C GLU A 280 -13.83 -10.66 7.13
N ALA A 281 -14.22 -9.41 6.85
CA ALA A 281 -15.34 -9.11 5.95
C ALA A 281 -15.09 -9.67 4.53
N LEU A 282 -13.89 -9.54 3.99
CA LEU A 282 -13.53 -10.10 2.68
C LEU A 282 -13.64 -11.63 2.67
N GLN A 283 -13.14 -12.29 3.71
CA GLN A 283 -13.23 -13.75 3.86
C GLN A 283 -14.69 -14.23 3.96
N GLU A 284 -15.49 -13.59 4.80
CA GLU A 284 -16.90 -13.89 5.00
C GLU A 284 -17.68 -13.78 3.68
N GLU A 285 -17.54 -12.66 2.97
CA GLU A 285 -18.33 -12.37 1.77
C GLU A 285 -17.95 -13.24 0.56
N LEU A 286 -16.69 -13.65 0.46
CA LEU A 286 -16.23 -14.52 -0.63
C LEU A 286 -16.22 -16.01 -0.25
N GLY A 287 -16.49 -16.36 1.01
CA GLY A 287 -16.41 -17.71 1.51
C GLY A 287 -14.96 -18.25 1.52
N LEU A 288 -13.97 -17.38 1.75
CA LEU A 288 -12.57 -17.78 1.70
C LEU A 288 -12.09 -18.29 3.07
N PRO A 289 -11.36 -19.42 3.09
CA PRO A 289 -10.68 -19.84 4.31
C PRO A 289 -9.55 -18.85 4.64
N ARG A 290 -9.18 -18.76 5.93
CA ARG A 290 -8.08 -17.89 6.37
C ARG A 290 -6.79 -18.13 5.59
N ALA A 291 -6.50 -19.36 5.27
CA ALA A 291 -5.32 -19.76 4.50
C ALA A 291 -5.22 -19.06 3.12
N ALA A 292 -6.35 -18.72 2.49
CA ALA A 292 -6.37 -18.03 1.20
C ALA A 292 -5.78 -16.61 1.30
N LEU A 293 -5.91 -15.94 2.46
CA LEU A 293 -5.37 -14.63 2.74
C LEU A 293 -4.16 -14.66 3.71
N GLN A 294 -3.51 -15.83 3.88
CA GLN A 294 -2.45 -15.98 4.88
C GLN A 294 -1.32 -14.96 4.69
N ARG A 295 -0.83 -14.77 3.45
CA ARG A 295 0.22 -13.79 3.15
C ARG A 295 -0.19 -12.36 3.51
N THR A 296 -1.46 -12.03 3.33
CA THR A 296 -2.01 -10.72 3.72
C THR A 296 -2.02 -10.55 5.23
N TRP A 297 -2.43 -11.58 5.97
CA TRP A 297 -2.39 -11.59 7.43
C TRP A 297 -0.96 -11.51 7.98
N ASP A 298 -0.04 -12.25 7.37
CA ASP A 298 1.37 -12.26 7.76
C ASP A 298 2.03 -10.89 7.52
N SER A 299 1.74 -10.27 6.38
CA SER A 299 2.20 -8.91 6.06
C SER A 299 1.66 -7.89 7.08
N LEU A 300 0.36 -7.95 7.43
CA LEU A 300 -0.23 -7.09 8.45
C LEU A 300 0.45 -7.27 9.82
N ALA A 301 0.68 -8.51 10.21
CA ALA A 301 1.32 -8.82 11.50
C ALA A 301 2.79 -8.36 11.52
N ALA A 302 3.51 -8.52 10.43
CA ALA A 302 4.94 -8.23 10.37
C ALA A 302 5.28 -6.73 10.32
N VAL A 303 4.51 -5.93 9.56
CA VAL A 303 4.86 -4.53 9.26
C VAL A 303 3.71 -3.53 9.43
N GLY A 304 2.52 -4.01 9.75
CA GLY A 304 1.31 -3.18 9.81
C GLY A 304 0.76 -2.82 8.43
N ASN A 305 -0.17 -1.88 8.40
CA ASN A 305 -0.73 -1.34 7.17
C ASN A 305 0.17 -0.21 6.64
N LEU A 306 0.86 -0.45 5.53
CA LEU A 306 1.72 0.51 4.82
C LEU A 306 0.95 1.28 3.73
N SER A 307 -0.35 1.50 3.90
CA SER A 307 -1.20 2.17 2.89
C SER A 307 -1.00 1.58 1.48
N SER A 308 -0.71 2.39 0.46
CA SER A 308 -0.55 1.93 -0.93
C SER A 308 0.56 0.91 -1.14
N SER A 309 1.58 0.88 -0.30
CA SER A 309 2.68 -0.09 -0.40
C SER A 309 2.29 -1.49 0.07
N SER A 310 1.31 -1.62 0.97
CA SER A 310 0.95 -2.90 1.61
C SER A 310 0.62 -4.02 0.62
N VAL A 311 -0.26 -3.74 -0.36
CA VAL A 311 -0.67 -4.76 -1.34
C VAL A 311 0.50 -5.23 -2.20
N LEU A 312 1.51 -4.35 -2.41
CA LEU A 312 2.72 -4.68 -3.14
C LEU A 312 3.68 -5.53 -2.32
N PHE A 313 3.65 -5.42 -0.97
CA PHE A 313 4.35 -6.34 -0.08
C PHE A 313 3.77 -7.76 -0.18
N VAL A 314 2.44 -7.88 -0.16
CA VAL A 314 1.74 -9.17 -0.37
C VAL A 314 2.01 -9.73 -1.76
N LEU A 315 2.07 -8.87 -2.79
CA LEU A 315 2.44 -9.25 -4.14
C LEU A 315 3.87 -9.83 -4.18
N ALA A 316 4.84 -9.20 -3.52
CA ALA A 316 6.21 -9.69 -3.44
C ALA A 316 6.28 -11.10 -2.83
N ASP A 317 5.56 -11.34 -1.72
CA ASP A 317 5.50 -12.67 -1.10
C ASP A 317 4.81 -13.70 -2.00
N THR A 318 3.82 -13.26 -2.79
CA THR A 318 3.15 -14.14 -3.78
C THR A 318 4.06 -14.49 -4.95
N LEU A 319 4.92 -13.55 -5.40
CA LEU A 319 5.92 -13.83 -6.44
C LEU A 319 7.04 -14.75 -5.95
N ALA A 320 7.38 -14.71 -4.66
CA ALA A 320 8.39 -15.57 -4.06
C ALA A 320 7.91 -17.05 -3.94
N ASP A 321 6.61 -17.25 -3.77
CA ASP A 321 5.98 -18.57 -3.71
C ASP A 321 4.69 -18.53 -4.55
N PRO A 322 4.82 -18.62 -5.90
CA PRO A 322 3.71 -18.41 -6.82
C PRO A 322 2.77 -19.62 -6.88
N PRO A 323 1.52 -19.43 -7.32
CA PRO A 323 0.65 -20.53 -7.66
C PRO A 323 1.20 -21.34 -8.86
N PRO A 324 0.68 -22.55 -9.12
CA PRO A 324 1.10 -23.34 -10.27
C PRO A 324 0.96 -22.58 -11.61
N PRO A 325 1.79 -22.89 -12.62
CA PRO A 325 1.66 -22.31 -13.96
C PRO A 325 0.23 -22.44 -14.52
N GLY A 326 -0.27 -21.36 -15.09
CA GLY A 326 -1.66 -21.24 -15.55
C GLY A 326 -2.65 -20.83 -14.46
N GLY A 327 -2.24 -20.79 -13.21
CA GLY A 327 -3.07 -20.39 -12.08
C GLY A 327 -3.49 -18.91 -12.16
N TRP A 328 -4.71 -18.61 -11.72
CA TRP A 328 -5.24 -17.25 -11.66
C TRP A 328 -5.00 -16.63 -10.28
N GLY A 329 -4.74 -15.33 -10.27
CA GLY A 329 -4.68 -14.54 -9.06
C GLY A 329 -5.48 -13.25 -9.18
N LEU A 330 -5.92 -12.73 -8.04
CA LEU A 330 -6.61 -11.46 -7.98
C LEU A 330 -5.91 -10.52 -6.99
N LEU A 331 -5.38 -9.40 -7.51
CA LEU A 331 -4.85 -8.32 -6.69
C LEU A 331 -5.98 -7.34 -6.42
N ILE A 332 -6.20 -7.02 -5.14
CA ILE A 332 -7.34 -6.23 -4.67
C ILE A 332 -6.87 -5.19 -3.68
N ALA A 333 -7.26 -3.94 -3.91
CA ALA A 333 -7.12 -2.89 -2.91
C ALA A 333 -8.36 -1.98 -2.91
N MET A 334 -8.57 -1.32 -1.80
CA MET A 334 -9.60 -0.29 -1.62
C MET A 334 -8.97 0.96 -1.04
N GLY A 335 -9.57 2.09 -1.27
CA GLY A 335 -9.07 3.36 -0.79
C GLY A 335 -10.09 4.50 -0.85
N PRO A 336 -9.61 5.71 -0.55
CA PRO A 336 -10.44 6.91 -0.56
C PRO A 336 -11.20 7.12 -1.86
N GLY A 337 -12.47 7.60 -1.67
CA GLY A 337 -13.33 7.90 -2.78
C GLY A 337 -14.80 7.57 -2.47
N PHE A 338 -15.21 6.49 -1.85
CA PHE A 338 -14.51 5.23 -1.63
C PHE A 338 -14.45 4.44 -2.94
N CYS A 339 -13.42 3.66 -3.14
CA CYS A 339 -13.26 2.92 -4.40
C CYS A 339 -12.50 1.61 -4.19
N SER A 340 -12.63 0.70 -5.15
CA SER A 340 -11.85 -0.52 -5.24
C SER A 340 -11.13 -0.63 -6.59
N GLU A 341 -10.00 -1.33 -6.59
CA GLU A 341 -9.25 -1.69 -7.79
C GLU A 341 -8.99 -3.19 -7.78
N LEU A 342 -9.33 -3.85 -8.88
CA LEU A 342 -9.18 -5.28 -9.11
C LEU A 342 -8.21 -5.47 -10.28
N VAL A 343 -7.19 -6.32 -10.10
CA VAL A 343 -6.25 -6.67 -11.18
C VAL A 343 -6.16 -8.18 -11.26
N LEU A 344 -6.57 -8.73 -12.40
CA LEU A 344 -6.54 -10.16 -12.68
C LEU A 344 -5.16 -10.56 -13.21
N LEU A 345 -4.53 -11.51 -12.53
CA LEU A 345 -3.21 -12.02 -12.82
C LEU A 345 -3.28 -13.47 -13.30
N GLN A 346 -2.35 -13.85 -14.18
CA GLN A 346 -2.20 -15.24 -14.64
C GLN A 346 -0.72 -15.63 -14.65
N TRP A 347 -0.37 -16.70 -13.94
CA TRP A 347 0.98 -17.28 -13.88
C TRP A 347 1.31 -18.23 -15.01
#